data_621bd958851584c995ddca048cf38a65
#
_entry.id   621bd958851584c995ddca048cf38a65
#
_cell.length_a   1.000
_cell.length_b   1.000
_cell.length_c   1.000
_cell.angle_alpha   90.00
_cell.angle_beta   90.00
_cell.angle_gamma   90.00
#
_symmetry.space_group_name_H-M   'P 1'
#
loop_
_entity.id
_entity.type
_entity.pdbx_description
1 polymer ?
#
loop_
_entity_poly.entity_id
_entity_poly.type
_entity_poly.pdbx_seq_one_letter_code
_entity_poly.pdbx_strand_id
1 'polypeptide(L)'
;MKTITYEDFVSFKPCWLEDDENREEHADQLERYRAMRDEWSALDIMRLDDVAADDRLWLVLREELIDAHILHEFACRCADRAIARIGKPDSRSVAAIEAKRKWLRGECSDEELAAASDAASDAAWDAARAAARVAAMAAARATERGAAWAAARVAARAAANDAASDAARAAERAWQIAELMRMLEKGAQE
;
A
#
# COMPACT_ATOMS: atom_id res chain seq x y z
N MET A 1 -21.37 -10.16 4.26
CA MET A 1 -20.36 -9.22 3.74
C MET A 1 -20.95 -7.82 3.85
N LYS A 2 -20.19 -6.84 4.32
CA LYS A 2 -20.63 -5.45 4.44
C LYS A 2 -20.75 -4.82 3.06
N THR A 3 -21.68 -3.86 2.91
CA THR A 3 -21.93 -3.10 1.69
C THR A 3 -21.95 -1.62 2.01
N ILE A 4 -21.72 -0.79 1.00
CA ILE A 4 -21.87 0.66 1.05
C ILE A 4 -22.81 1.13 -0.07
N THR A 5 -23.50 2.22 0.18
CA THR A 5 -24.31 2.95 -0.81
C THR A 5 -23.45 3.98 -1.55
N TYR A 6 -24.05 4.62 -2.56
CA TYR A 6 -23.41 5.76 -3.23
C TYR A 6 -23.22 6.95 -2.27
N GLU A 7 -24.15 7.19 -1.38
CA GLU A 7 -24.09 8.26 -0.37
C GLU A 7 -22.92 8.02 0.61
N ASP A 8 -22.70 6.76 1.04
CA ASP A 8 -21.55 6.39 1.87
C ASP A 8 -20.25 6.68 1.12
N PHE A 9 -20.16 6.28 -0.16
CA PHE A 9 -18.98 6.55 -0.98
C PHE A 9 -18.67 8.05 -1.07
N VAL A 10 -19.66 8.90 -1.35
CA VAL A 10 -19.47 10.36 -1.41
C VAL A 10 -19.02 10.91 -0.06
N SER A 11 -19.52 10.34 1.06
CA SER A 11 -19.15 10.78 2.41
C SER A 11 -17.67 10.56 2.73
N PHE A 12 -16.99 9.63 2.03
CA PHE A 12 -15.55 9.38 2.18
C PHE A 12 -14.67 10.45 1.51
N LYS A 13 -15.24 11.38 0.79
CA LYS A 13 -14.56 12.53 0.14
C LYS A 13 -13.38 12.10 -0.72
N PRO A 14 -13.59 11.33 -1.78
CA PRO A 14 -12.51 11.00 -2.71
C PRO A 14 -11.93 12.28 -3.32
N CYS A 15 -10.60 12.39 -3.34
CA CYS A 15 -9.89 13.62 -3.72
C CYS A 15 -10.25 14.12 -5.14
N TRP A 16 -10.52 13.22 -6.06
CA TRP A 16 -10.91 13.54 -7.44
C TRP A 16 -12.36 14.07 -7.58
N LEU A 17 -13.23 13.92 -6.56
CA LEU A 17 -14.52 14.60 -6.51
C LEU A 17 -14.41 16.08 -6.08
N GLU A 18 -13.32 16.42 -5.40
CA GLU A 18 -13.04 17.80 -4.96
C GLU A 18 -12.27 18.60 -6.03
N ASP A 19 -11.69 17.91 -7.03
CA ASP A 19 -10.93 18.51 -8.13
C ASP A 19 -11.85 18.86 -9.29
N ASP A 20 -12.06 20.15 -9.54
CA ASP A 20 -12.96 20.66 -10.59
C ASP A 20 -12.54 20.25 -12.01
N GLU A 21 -11.23 20.01 -12.26
CA GLU A 21 -10.72 19.61 -13.58
C GLU A 21 -11.10 18.17 -13.97
N ASN A 22 -11.22 17.26 -12.98
CA ASN A 22 -11.51 15.84 -13.22
C ASN A 22 -12.98 15.47 -12.94
N ARG A 23 -13.75 16.39 -12.36
CA ARG A 23 -15.11 16.14 -11.90
C ARG A 23 -16.06 15.70 -13.02
N GLU A 24 -15.98 16.35 -14.20
CA GLU A 24 -16.85 16.03 -15.34
C GLU A 24 -16.52 14.66 -15.94
N GLU A 25 -15.24 14.30 -16.05
CA GLU A 25 -14.82 13.01 -16.60
C GLU A 25 -15.28 11.84 -15.73
N HIS A 26 -15.29 12.01 -14.41
CA HIS A 26 -15.72 10.97 -13.48
C HIS A 26 -17.24 10.97 -13.21
N ALA A 27 -17.96 12.05 -13.52
CA ALA A 27 -19.39 12.14 -13.29
C ALA A 27 -20.18 11.05 -14.06
N ASP A 28 -19.88 10.87 -15.34
CA ASP A 28 -20.51 9.84 -16.18
C ASP A 28 -20.21 8.42 -15.70
N GLN A 29 -19.00 8.18 -15.20
CA GLN A 29 -18.61 6.90 -14.65
C GLN A 29 -19.37 6.60 -13.35
N LEU A 30 -19.49 7.57 -12.48
CA LEU A 30 -20.24 7.45 -11.23
C LEU A 30 -21.74 7.20 -11.47
N GLU A 31 -22.36 7.93 -12.41
CA GLU A 31 -23.76 7.69 -12.75
C GLU A 31 -23.98 6.27 -13.30
N ARG A 32 -23.06 5.74 -14.08
CA ARG A 32 -23.11 4.34 -14.53
C ARG A 32 -23.08 3.37 -13.36
N TYR A 33 -22.18 3.53 -12.39
CA TYR A 33 -22.09 2.66 -11.22
C TYR A 33 -23.34 2.79 -10.34
N ARG A 34 -23.85 4.01 -10.13
CA ARG A 34 -25.10 4.25 -9.42
C ARG A 34 -26.30 3.55 -10.06
N ALA A 35 -26.35 3.54 -11.39
CA ALA A 35 -27.42 2.86 -12.13
C ALA A 35 -27.27 1.32 -12.14
N MET A 36 -26.09 0.77 -11.87
CA MET A 36 -25.85 -0.68 -11.89
C MET A 36 -26.39 -1.37 -10.65
N ARG A 37 -26.24 -0.75 -9.46
CA ARG A 37 -26.72 -1.30 -8.17
C ARG A 37 -26.75 -0.26 -7.07
N ASP A 38 -27.65 -0.47 -6.10
CA ASP A 38 -27.82 0.43 -4.95
C ASP A 38 -26.73 0.24 -3.89
N GLU A 39 -26.24 -0.98 -3.73
CA GLU A 39 -25.24 -1.34 -2.72
C GLU A 39 -24.06 -2.08 -3.34
N TRP A 40 -22.86 -1.78 -2.84
CA TRP A 40 -21.59 -2.32 -3.32
C TRP A 40 -20.82 -2.99 -2.20
N SER A 41 -20.45 -4.25 -2.39
CA SER A 41 -19.53 -4.94 -1.51
C SER A 41 -18.07 -4.67 -1.92
N ALA A 42 -17.13 -4.98 -1.01
CA ALA A 42 -15.70 -4.89 -1.33
C ALA A 42 -15.33 -5.73 -2.56
N LEU A 43 -15.90 -6.93 -2.73
CA LEU A 43 -15.64 -7.78 -3.89
C LEU A 43 -16.18 -7.19 -5.20
N ASP A 44 -17.34 -6.53 -5.17
CA ASP A 44 -17.89 -5.87 -6.33
C ASP A 44 -16.97 -4.76 -6.83
N ILE A 45 -16.51 -3.91 -5.89
CA ILE A 45 -15.61 -2.79 -6.16
C ILE A 45 -14.25 -3.30 -6.70
N MET A 46 -13.71 -4.35 -6.11
CA MET A 46 -12.43 -4.92 -6.52
C MET A 46 -12.44 -5.50 -7.95
N ARG A 47 -13.61 -5.86 -8.49
CA ARG A 47 -13.82 -6.39 -9.84
C ARG A 47 -14.04 -5.32 -10.91
N LEU A 48 -14.03 -4.04 -10.55
CA LEU A 48 -14.17 -2.93 -11.50
C LEU A 48 -12.84 -2.69 -12.23
N ASP A 49 -12.60 -3.40 -13.33
CA ASP A 49 -11.34 -3.34 -14.09
C ASP A 49 -11.10 -1.99 -14.78
N ASP A 50 -12.15 -1.19 -14.95
CA ASP A 50 -12.11 0.18 -15.50
C ASP A 50 -11.81 1.25 -14.43
N VAL A 51 -11.66 0.85 -13.16
CA VAL A 51 -11.21 1.72 -12.05
C VAL A 51 -9.75 1.40 -11.71
N ALA A 52 -8.93 2.43 -11.54
CA ALA A 52 -7.53 2.26 -11.18
C ALA A 52 -7.37 1.43 -9.90
N ALA A 53 -6.32 0.61 -9.85
CA ALA A 53 -6.06 -0.28 -8.71
C ALA A 53 -5.90 0.47 -7.38
N ASP A 54 -5.28 1.66 -7.42
CA ASP A 54 -5.10 2.50 -6.24
C ASP A 54 -6.44 3.00 -5.69
N ASP A 55 -7.35 3.41 -6.56
CA ASP A 55 -8.68 3.92 -6.18
C ASP A 55 -9.56 2.79 -5.61
N ARG A 56 -9.53 1.61 -6.23
CA ARG A 56 -10.23 0.42 -5.70
C ARG A 56 -9.73 0.07 -4.30
N LEU A 57 -8.41 0.00 -4.09
CA LEU A 57 -7.81 -0.27 -2.78
C LEU A 57 -8.12 0.83 -1.78
N TRP A 58 -8.01 2.11 -2.19
CA TRP A 58 -8.37 3.25 -1.34
C TRP A 58 -9.81 3.16 -0.83
N LEU A 59 -10.73 2.76 -1.70
CA LEU A 59 -12.15 2.66 -1.34
C LEU A 59 -12.44 1.47 -0.42
N VAL A 60 -11.86 0.29 -0.69
CA VAL A 60 -12.23 -0.94 0.04
C VAL A 60 -11.50 -1.13 1.37
N LEU A 61 -10.33 -0.52 1.56
CA LEU A 61 -9.51 -0.70 2.78
C LEU A 61 -10.06 0.13 3.96
N ARG A 62 -11.30 -0.15 4.36
CA ARG A 62 -11.99 0.52 5.47
C ARG A 62 -12.96 -0.43 6.18
N GLU A 63 -13.22 -0.13 7.46
CA GLU A 63 -14.02 -1.01 8.32
C GLU A 63 -15.51 -1.02 7.95
N GLU A 64 -15.99 -0.03 7.21
CA GLU A 64 -17.34 0.01 6.67
C GLU A 64 -17.60 -1.11 5.65
N LEU A 65 -16.57 -1.57 4.94
CA LEU A 65 -16.65 -2.61 3.92
C LEU A 65 -16.05 -3.95 4.34
N ILE A 66 -14.98 -3.93 5.13
CA ILE A 66 -14.20 -5.13 5.49
C ILE A 66 -14.02 -5.15 7.01
N ASP A 67 -14.14 -6.32 7.61
CA ASP A 67 -13.93 -6.47 9.03
C ASP A 67 -12.47 -6.16 9.44
N ALA A 68 -12.31 -5.46 10.56
CA ALA A 68 -11.01 -5.01 11.05
C ALA A 68 -9.98 -6.15 11.14
N HIS A 69 -10.39 -7.36 11.55
CA HIS A 69 -9.51 -8.51 11.60
C HIS A 69 -8.92 -8.87 10.22
N ILE A 70 -9.74 -8.83 9.16
CA ILE A 70 -9.30 -9.10 7.78
C ILE A 70 -8.35 -8.00 7.30
N LEU A 71 -8.68 -6.72 7.59
CA LEU A 71 -7.82 -5.59 7.24
C LEU A 71 -6.45 -5.70 7.90
N HIS A 72 -6.40 -6.05 9.17
CA HIS A 72 -5.15 -6.23 9.90
C HIS A 72 -4.32 -7.40 9.38
N GLU A 73 -4.93 -8.56 9.13
CA GLU A 73 -4.21 -9.70 8.54
C GLU A 73 -3.71 -9.38 7.12
N PHE A 74 -4.50 -8.66 6.33
CA PHE A 74 -4.06 -8.18 5.01
C PHE A 74 -2.83 -7.27 5.12
N ALA A 75 -2.83 -6.34 6.07
CA ALA A 75 -1.67 -5.49 6.33
C ALA A 75 -0.41 -6.31 6.71
N CYS A 76 -0.56 -7.36 7.53
CA CYS A 76 0.53 -8.27 7.86
C CYS A 76 1.07 -9.00 6.62
N ARG A 77 0.20 -9.45 5.70
CA ARG A 77 0.61 -10.12 4.45
C ARG A 77 1.34 -9.17 3.50
N CYS A 78 0.90 -7.92 3.41
CA CYS A 78 1.61 -6.89 2.65
C CYS A 78 3.02 -6.64 3.22
N ALA A 79 3.13 -6.58 4.56
CA ALA A 79 4.41 -6.41 5.23
C ALA A 79 5.35 -7.63 5.03
N ASP A 80 4.85 -8.86 5.15
CA ASP A 80 5.64 -10.08 4.85
C ASP A 80 6.19 -10.06 3.43
N ARG A 81 5.33 -9.68 2.46
CA ARG A 81 5.74 -9.60 1.06
C ARG A 81 6.82 -8.53 0.84
N ALA A 82 6.70 -7.38 1.52
CA ALA A 82 7.72 -6.34 1.46
C ALA A 82 9.04 -6.83 2.05
N ILE A 83 9.01 -7.47 3.21
CA ILE A 83 10.18 -8.04 3.88
C ILE A 83 10.84 -9.16 3.05
N ALA A 84 10.05 -10.03 2.41
CA ALA A 84 10.58 -11.11 1.56
C ALA A 84 11.41 -10.62 0.37
N ARG A 85 11.23 -9.36 -0.05
CA ARG A 85 12.05 -8.73 -1.11
C ARG A 85 13.39 -8.19 -0.60
N ILE A 86 13.55 -8.09 0.71
CA ILE A 86 14.78 -7.63 1.34
C ILE A 86 15.65 -8.85 1.61
N GLY A 87 16.83 -8.92 0.98
CA GLY A 87 17.72 -10.09 1.10
C GLY A 87 18.14 -10.40 2.55
N LYS A 88 18.18 -9.40 3.43
CA LYS A 88 18.46 -9.56 4.87
C LYS A 88 17.62 -8.55 5.66
N PRO A 89 16.38 -8.90 6.01
CA PRO A 89 15.50 -8.03 6.79
C PRO A 89 16.03 -7.84 8.22
N ASP A 90 15.72 -6.69 8.80
CA ASP A 90 15.99 -6.46 10.22
C ASP A 90 15.02 -7.31 11.07
N SER A 91 15.57 -8.00 12.08
CA SER A 91 14.79 -8.89 12.95
C SER A 91 13.70 -8.15 13.74
N ARG A 92 13.88 -6.86 14.03
CA ARG A 92 12.87 -6.02 14.71
C ARG A 92 11.63 -5.84 13.83
N SER A 93 11.82 -5.65 12.52
CA SER A 93 10.71 -5.54 11.56
C SER A 93 9.93 -6.86 11.44
N VAL A 94 10.61 -7.99 11.44
CA VAL A 94 9.97 -9.31 11.45
C VAL A 94 9.19 -9.52 12.74
N ALA A 95 9.80 -9.20 13.88
CA ALA A 95 9.18 -9.34 15.21
C ALA A 95 7.90 -8.48 15.36
N ALA A 96 7.87 -7.29 14.76
CA ALA A 96 6.68 -6.42 14.80
C ALA A 96 5.48 -7.04 14.06
N ILE A 97 5.69 -7.70 12.91
CA ILE A 97 4.63 -8.39 12.18
C ILE A 97 4.11 -9.59 12.98
N GLU A 98 5.00 -10.34 13.61
CA GLU A 98 4.61 -11.46 14.48
C GLU A 98 3.85 -10.97 15.72
N ALA A 99 4.29 -9.87 16.34
CA ALA A 99 3.60 -9.24 17.47
C ALA A 99 2.18 -8.82 17.06
N LYS A 100 1.99 -8.22 15.86
CA LYS A 100 0.66 -7.87 15.36
C LYS A 100 -0.24 -9.09 15.19
N ARG A 101 0.28 -10.21 14.67
CA ARG A 101 -0.49 -11.44 14.55
C ARG A 101 -0.84 -12.06 15.90
N LYS A 102 0.07 -12.02 16.88
CA LYS A 102 -0.21 -12.45 18.25
C LYS A 102 -1.30 -11.59 18.88
N TRP A 103 -1.22 -10.29 18.68
CA TRP A 103 -2.25 -9.35 19.17
C TRP A 103 -3.63 -9.66 18.57
N LEU A 104 -3.71 -9.95 17.27
CA LEU A 104 -4.96 -10.36 16.61
C LEU A 104 -5.55 -11.65 17.18
N ARG A 105 -4.73 -12.52 17.77
CA ARG A 105 -5.18 -13.73 18.46
C ARG A 105 -5.39 -13.54 19.97
N GLY A 106 -5.19 -12.34 20.50
CA GLY A 106 -5.26 -12.04 21.93
C GLY A 106 -4.09 -12.60 22.76
N GLU A 107 -2.97 -12.93 22.11
CA GLU A 107 -1.76 -13.51 22.72
C GLU A 107 -0.67 -12.47 23.07
N CYS A 108 -0.96 -11.19 22.84
CA CYS A 108 -0.02 -10.08 23.02
C CYS A 108 -0.79 -8.85 23.49
N SER A 109 -0.27 -8.10 24.45
CA SER A 109 -0.88 -6.86 24.95
C SER A 109 -0.67 -5.68 24.00
N ASP A 110 -1.40 -4.59 24.21
CA ASP A 110 -1.23 -3.35 23.47
C ASP A 110 0.16 -2.75 23.68
N GLU A 111 0.70 -2.84 24.91
CA GLU A 111 2.03 -2.34 25.26
C GLU A 111 3.14 -3.16 24.56
N GLU A 112 3.00 -4.48 24.49
CA GLU A 112 3.95 -5.35 23.78
C GLU A 112 3.93 -5.08 22.28
N LEU A 113 2.73 -4.89 21.68
CA LEU A 113 2.60 -4.50 20.27
C LEU A 113 3.23 -3.13 20.01
N ALA A 114 2.97 -2.14 20.86
CA ALA A 114 3.57 -0.80 20.75
C ALA A 114 5.09 -0.86 20.80
N ALA A 115 5.65 -1.58 21.77
CA ALA A 115 7.11 -1.75 21.90
C ALA A 115 7.73 -2.42 20.65
N ALA A 116 7.08 -3.41 20.05
CA ALA A 116 7.54 -4.05 18.83
C ALA A 116 7.47 -3.10 17.62
N SER A 117 6.43 -2.26 17.54
CA SER A 117 6.27 -1.22 16.51
C SER A 117 7.37 -0.15 16.60
N ASP A 118 7.67 0.32 17.80
CA ASP A 118 8.72 1.31 18.05
C ASP A 118 10.10 0.76 17.66
N ALA A 119 10.39 -0.48 18.03
CA ALA A 119 11.64 -1.14 17.65
C ALA A 119 11.77 -1.30 16.11
N ALA A 120 10.68 -1.57 15.39
CA ALA A 120 10.67 -1.63 13.93
C ALA A 120 10.88 -0.24 13.28
N SER A 121 10.31 0.80 13.88
CA SER A 121 10.52 2.19 13.45
C SER A 121 11.98 2.61 13.59
N ASP A 122 12.62 2.27 14.70
CA ASP A 122 14.05 2.50 14.91
C ASP A 122 14.91 1.77 13.86
N ALA A 123 14.53 0.53 13.50
CA ALA A 123 15.21 -0.23 12.44
C ALA A 123 15.13 0.49 11.08
N ALA A 124 13.96 1.04 10.74
CA ALA A 124 13.76 1.79 9.50
C ALA A 124 14.59 3.08 9.46
N TRP A 125 14.67 3.81 10.58
CA TRP A 125 15.52 4.99 10.72
C TRP A 125 17.01 4.67 10.57
N ASP A 126 17.48 3.58 11.18
CA ASP A 126 18.86 3.12 11.06
C ASP A 126 19.21 2.78 9.60
N ALA A 127 18.32 2.08 8.89
CA ALA A 127 18.48 1.75 7.48
C ALA A 127 18.51 3.01 6.59
N ALA A 128 17.62 3.98 6.83
CA ALA A 128 17.58 5.23 6.08
C ALA A 128 18.85 6.06 6.29
N ARG A 129 19.37 6.14 7.53
CA ARG A 129 20.65 6.81 7.83
C ARG A 129 21.83 6.15 7.15
N ALA A 130 21.87 4.81 7.09
CA ALA A 130 22.92 4.09 6.40
C ALA A 130 22.89 4.36 4.89
N ALA A 131 21.71 4.34 4.26
CA ALA A 131 21.54 4.67 2.85
C ALA A 131 21.96 6.10 2.52
N ALA A 132 21.57 7.08 3.36
CA ALA A 132 21.97 8.48 3.19
C ALA A 132 23.50 8.69 3.28
N ARG A 133 24.18 7.99 4.20
CA ARG A 133 25.65 8.03 4.29
C ARG A 133 26.32 7.47 3.05
N VAL A 134 25.83 6.34 2.51
CA VAL A 134 26.37 5.75 1.28
C VAL A 134 26.16 6.67 0.09
N ALA A 135 24.99 7.30 -0.04
CA ALA A 135 24.69 8.27 -1.10
C ALA A 135 25.60 9.51 -1.00
N ALA A 136 25.80 10.07 0.19
CA ALA A 136 26.68 11.21 0.41
C ALA A 136 28.15 10.91 0.07
N MET A 137 28.65 9.73 0.46
CA MET A 137 30.01 9.29 0.10
C MET A 137 30.16 9.06 -1.40
N ALA A 138 29.14 8.53 -2.08
CA ALA A 138 29.15 8.35 -3.53
C ALA A 138 29.15 9.69 -4.25
N ALA A 139 28.36 10.68 -3.79
CA ALA A 139 28.33 12.05 -4.33
C ALA A 139 29.69 12.76 -4.14
N ALA A 140 30.31 12.66 -2.96
CA ALA A 140 31.61 13.23 -2.69
C ALA A 140 32.71 12.67 -3.63
N ARG A 141 32.69 11.35 -3.90
CA ARG A 141 33.63 10.71 -4.84
C ARG A 141 33.36 11.08 -6.31
N ALA A 142 32.13 11.41 -6.67
CA ALA A 142 31.76 11.82 -8.02
C ALA A 142 32.33 13.23 -8.39
N THR A 143 32.44 14.13 -7.42
CA THR A 143 32.99 15.46 -7.60
C THR A 143 34.49 15.47 -7.97
N GLU A 144 35.21 14.40 -7.64
CA GLU A 144 36.65 14.27 -7.93
C GLU A 144 36.96 13.76 -9.36
N ARG A 145 35.95 13.24 -10.12
CA ARG A 145 36.17 12.50 -11.39
C ARG A 145 35.40 13.01 -12.62
N GLY A 146 35.05 14.27 -12.69
CA GLY A 146 34.39 14.83 -13.88
C GLY A 146 32.87 14.93 -13.78
N ALA A 147 32.38 16.09 -13.38
CA ALA A 147 31.00 16.38 -13.03
C ALA A 147 29.98 16.07 -14.15
N ALA A 148 30.34 16.27 -15.43
CA ALA A 148 29.36 16.07 -16.52
C ALA A 148 29.04 14.60 -16.81
N TRP A 149 30.02 13.70 -16.75
CA TRP A 149 29.82 12.29 -16.98
C TRP A 149 29.10 11.61 -15.77
N ALA A 150 29.44 12.07 -14.57
CA ALA A 150 28.75 11.62 -13.36
C ALA A 150 27.28 12.04 -13.35
N ALA A 151 26.96 13.28 -13.75
CA ALA A 151 25.59 13.76 -13.85
C ALA A 151 24.76 13.00 -14.89
N ALA A 152 25.30 12.72 -16.08
CA ALA A 152 24.62 11.92 -17.11
C ALA A 152 24.33 10.48 -16.64
N ARG A 153 25.27 9.84 -15.94
CA ARG A 153 25.07 8.50 -15.36
C ARG A 153 24.04 8.47 -14.23
N VAL A 154 24.04 9.50 -13.38
CA VAL A 154 23.04 9.61 -12.30
C VAL A 154 21.65 9.81 -12.88
N ALA A 155 21.49 10.69 -13.88
CA ALA A 155 20.23 10.93 -14.55
C ALA A 155 19.69 9.67 -15.26
N ALA A 156 20.55 8.93 -15.97
CA ALA A 156 20.15 7.68 -16.63
C ALA A 156 19.73 6.58 -15.63
N ARG A 157 20.43 6.49 -14.48
CA ARG A 157 20.06 5.56 -13.41
C ARG A 157 18.77 5.95 -12.69
N ALA A 158 18.55 7.25 -12.46
CA ALA A 158 17.30 7.73 -11.87
C ALA A 158 16.11 7.39 -12.76
N ALA A 159 16.19 7.70 -14.06
CA ALA A 159 15.14 7.36 -15.03
C ALA A 159 14.86 5.85 -15.11
N ALA A 160 15.90 5.00 -15.09
CA ALA A 160 15.74 3.55 -15.09
C ALA A 160 15.13 3.02 -13.78
N ASN A 161 15.50 3.62 -12.63
CA ASN A 161 14.95 3.27 -11.34
C ASN A 161 13.46 3.70 -11.22
N ASP A 162 13.09 4.83 -11.78
CA ASP A 162 11.72 5.33 -11.78
C ASP A 162 10.81 4.39 -12.59
N ALA A 163 11.21 4.03 -13.81
CA ALA A 163 10.46 3.08 -14.64
C ALA A 163 10.35 1.68 -13.98
N ALA A 164 11.44 1.19 -13.38
CA ALA A 164 11.41 -0.07 -12.63
C ALA A 164 10.54 0.03 -11.38
N SER A 165 10.51 1.19 -10.72
CA SER A 165 9.66 1.46 -9.57
C SER A 165 8.18 1.50 -9.92
N ASP A 166 7.83 2.06 -11.09
CA ASP A 166 6.45 2.10 -11.57
C ASP A 166 5.92 0.70 -11.90
N ALA A 167 6.70 -0.09 -12.63
CA ALA A 167 6.37 -1.48 -12.91
C ALA A 167 6.26 -2.31 -11.62
N ALA A 168 7.15 -2.10 -10.66
CA ALA A 168 7.11 -2.79 -9.38
C ALA A 168 5.89 -2.38 -8.55
N ARG A 169 5.50 -1.10 -8.57
CA ARG A 169 4.28 -0.60 -7.92
C ARG A 169 3.03 -1.21 -8.54
N ALA A 170 2.94 -1.22 -9.88
CA ALA A 170 1.81 -1.83 -10.58
C ALA A 170 1.67 -3.33 -10.26
N ALA A 171 2.77 -4.08 -10.26
CA ALA A 171 2.78 -5.49 -9.88
C ALA A 171 2.39 -5.70 -8.42
N GLU A 172 2.79 -4.80 -7.53
CA GLU A 172 2.39 -4.85 -6.12
C GLU A 172 0.90 -4.60 -5.93
N ARG A 173 0.34 -3.59 -6.62
CA ARG A 173 -1.11 -3.31 -6.57
C ARG A 173 -1.94 -4.47 -7.12
N ALA A 174 -1.52 -5.06 -8.23
CA ALA A 174 -2.18 -6.24 -8.78
C ALA A 174 -2.17 -7.42 -7.79
N TRP A 175 -1.05 -7.66 -7.11
CA TRP A 175 -0.98 -8.68 -6.07
C TRP A 175 -1.87 -8.35 -4.87
N GLN A 176 -1.88 -7.10 -4.40
CA GLN A 176 -2.70 -6.66 -3.26
C GLN A 176 -4.20 -6.87 -3.54
N ILE A 177 -4.65 -6.54 -4.75
CA ILE A 177 -6.03 -6.79 -5.19
C ILE A 177 -6.34 -8.28 -5.16
N ALA A 178 -5.52 -9.11 -5.80
CA ALA A 178 -5.73 -10.56 -5.85
C ALA A 178 -5.74 -11.20 -4.46
N GLU A 179 -4.83 -10.81 -3.59
CA GLU A 179 -4.73 -11.36 -2.24
C GLU A 179 -5.92 -10.95 -1.37
N LEU A 180 -6.34 -9.68 -1.43
CA LEU A 180 -7.51 -9.21 -0.68
C LEU A 180 -8.78 -9.91 -1.15
N MET A 181 -8.99 -10.05 -2.46
CA MET A 181 -10.13 -10.79 -3.01
C MET A 181 -10.15 -12.24 -2.51
N ARG A 182 -9.01 -12.93 -2.55
CA ARG A 182 -8.88 -14.30 -2.03
C ARG A 182 -9.23 -14.41 -0.55
N MET A 183 -8.83 -13.43 0.27
CA MET A 183 -9.18 -13.42 1.70
C MET A 183 -10.67 -13.21 1.93
N LEU A 184 -11.30 -12.30 1.17
CA LEU A 184 -12.74 -12.02 1.27
C LEU A 184 -13.60 -13.20 0.78
N GLU A 185 -13.19 -13.85 -0.31
CA GLU A 185 -13.88 -15.03 -0.85
C GLU A 185 -13.82 -16.21 0.14
N LYS A 186 -12.68 -16.41 0.81
CA LYS A 186 -12.56 -17.45 1.84
C LYS A 186 -13.42 -17.14 3.06
N GLY A 187 -13.42 -15.91 3.57
CA GLY A 187 -14.25 -15.51 4.72
C GLY A 187 -15.76 -15.52 4.43
N ALA A 188 -16.16 -15.49 3.17
CA ALA A 188 -17.57 -15.61 2.77
C ALA A 188 -18.07 -17.07 2.73
N GLN A 189 -17.17 -18.07 2.83
CA GLN A 189 -17.48 -19.50 2.80
C GLN A 189 -17.52 -20.15 4.21
N GLU A 190 -17.01 -19.44 5.21
CA GLU A 190 -17.07 -19.82 6.63
C GLU A 190 -18.29 -19.19 7.33
#